data_3b6100842938b0a31f4b5931ae562b95
#
_entry.id   3b6100842938b0a31f4b5931ae562b95
#
_cell.length_a   1.000
_cell.length_b   1.000
_cell.length_c   1.000
_cell.angle_alpha   90.00
_cell.angle_beta   90.00
_cell.angle_gamma   90.00
#
_symmetry.space_group_name_H-M   'P 1'
#
loop_
_entity.id
_entity.type
_entity.pdbx_description
1 polymer ?
#
loop_
_entity_poly.entity_id
_entity_poly.type
_entity_poly.pdbx_seq_one_letter_code
_entity_poly.pdbx_strand_id
1 'polypeptide(L)'
;MAERVDSLVRRRSLAPAMRIPFSSCRDVLFCNRAIAAQLPYARPDEPIASYTISTAQEAGWIWDIGLDRRRGIGHVYSSDHSDDEAAERVLRGYLGAAGEKADVRHFKFEAGYREVNWYKNCVAVGLSSGFFEPLEATGIAFAEVSAGMIANLFPWGGDYETSARQFNANMLRRYERALDFIKLHYCISERRDTAFWRDNVADASVPDSLLEMLDRWRFRPPNELDIDGQIDIFTEASWQYVLYGMGWKTDLSAKAGVLRYGDDARRAFAEVQRQARYAIANLPSNRDLVAYAQSHSFGGRAAA
;
A
#
# COMPACT_ATOMS: atom_id res chain seq x y z
N MET A 1 -0.28 -11.07 21.08
CA MET A 1 0.72 -10.56 20.09
C MET A 1 0.31 -9.17 19.58
N ALA A 2 -0.97 -8.87 19.42
CA ALA A 2 -1.48 -7.53 19.07
C ALA A 2 -1.12 -6.48 20.14
N GLU A 3 -1.35 -6.76 21.41
CA GLU A 3 -0.85 -5.90 22.50
C GLU A 3 0.68 -5.75 22.48
N ARG A 4 1.41 -6.76 21.96
CA ARG A 4 2.87 -6.65 21.78
C ARG A 4 3.27 -5.80 20.60
N VAL A 5 2.49 -5.70 19.51
CA VAL A 5 2.81 -4.82 18.39
C VAL A 5 2.52 -3.36 18.77
N ASP A 6 1.36 -3.09 19.35
CA ASP A 6 1.04 -1.74 19.85
C ASP A 6 2.00 -1.32 20.98
N SER A 7 2.37 -2.25 21.86
CA SER A 7 3.37 -2.02 22.90
C SER A 7 4.81 -1.95 22.37
N LEU A 8 5.14 -2.64 21.27
CA LEU A 8 6.47 -2.57 20.63
C LEU A 8 6.68 -1.24 19.90
N VAL A 9 5.67 -0.76 19.20
CA VAL A 9 5.74 0.55 18.52
C VAL A 9 5.80 1.68 19.55
N ARG A 10 5.01 1.61 20.61
CA ARG A 10 4.99 2.66 21.67
C ARG A 10 6.12 2.55 22.69
N ARG A 11 6.52 1.34 23.09
CA ARG A 11 7.49 1.14 24.20
C ARG A 11 8.95 1.08 23.76
N ARG A 12 9.25 0.82 22.49
CA ARG A 12 10.63 0.75 21.97
C ARG A 12 11.05 1.93 21.11
N SER A 13 10.16 2.84 20.78
CA SER A 13 10.52 4.06 20.07
C SER A 13 11.08 5.08 21.08
N LEU A 14 12.30 5.54 20.85
CA LEU A 14 12.89 6.66 21.60
C LEU A 14 12.23 8.00 21.22
N ALA A 15 11.48 8.05 20.15
CA ALA A 15 10.88 9.25 19.62
C ALA A 15 9.93 9.98 20.60
N PRO A 16 9.07 9.32 21.39
CA PRO A 16 8.29 9.99 22.44
C PRO A 16 9.17 10.63 23.51
N ALA A 17 10.26 9.94 23.92
CA ALA A 17 11.21 10.48 24.89
C ALA A 17 11.98 11.69 24.32
N MET A 18 12.20 11.72 23.00
CA MET A 18 12.84 12.83 22.27
C MET A 18 11.85 13.94 21.91
N ARG A 19 10.55 13.81 22.22
CA ARG A 19 9.47 14.75 21.86
C ARG A 19 9.41 15.05 20.34
N ILE A 20 9.68 14.06 19.52
CA ILE A 20 9.57 14.22 18.06
C ILE A 20 8.09 14.23 17.66
N PRO A 21 7.63 15.28 16.93
CA PRO A 21 6.26 15.37 16.47
C PRO A 21 5.85 14.18 15.60
N PHE A 22 4.58 13.84 15.70
CA PHE A 22 3.92 12.84 14.84
C PHE A 22 2.77 13.53 14.10
N SER A 23 2.84 13.52 12.78
CA SER A 23 1.80 14.03 11.91
C SER A 23 0.77 12.93 11.66
N SER A 24 -0.41 13.09 12.26
CA SER A 24 -1.55 12.22 12.04
C SER A 24 -2.15 12.49 10.67
N CYS A 25 -2.46 11.43 9.92
CA CYS A 25 -3.15 11.50 8.64
C CYS A 25 -4.61 11.05 8.74
N ARG A 26 -5.20 11.07 9.94
CA ARG A 26 -6.54 10.55 10.19
C ARG A 26 -7.64 11.29 9.41
N ASP A 27 -7.43 12.56 9.12
CA ASP A 27 -8.38 13.38 8.36
C ASP A 27 -8.35 13.06 6.86
N VAL A 28 -7.34 12.31 6.40
CA VAL A 28 -7.13 11.89 5.02
C VAL A 28 -7.43 10.39 4.86
N LEU A 29 -6.85 9.54 5.73
CA LEU A 29 -6.99 8.09 5.73
C LEU A 29 -7.81 7.67 6.96
N PHE A 30 -9.05 7.29 6.75
CA PHE A 30 -10.00 7.01 7.83
C PHE A 30 -9.82 5.64 8.48
N CYS A 31 -9.17 4.70 7.78
CA CYS A 31 -8.90 3.37 8.32
C CYS A 31 -7.90 3.45 9.48
N ASN A 32 -8.28 2.94 10.64
CA ASN A 32 -7.48 2.98 11.87
C ASN A 32 -7.58 1.70 12.70
N ARG A 33 -8.26 0.69 12.17
CA ARG A 33 -8.46 -0.63 12.76
C ARG A 33 -8.24 -1.72 11.73
N ALA A 34 -7.83 -2.90 12.19
CA ALA A 34 -7.83 -4.08 11.35
C ALA A 34 -8.15 -5.32 12.18
N ILE A 35 -8.79 -6.30 11.55
CA ILE A 35 -8.98 -7.65 12.08
C ILE A 35 -8.35 -8.60 11.09
N ALA A 36 -7.48 -9.50 11.55
CA ALA A 36 -6.79 -10.44 10.68
C ALA A 36 -6.97 -11.88 11.14
N ALA A 37 -7.05 -12.77 10.15
CA ALA A 37 -7.09 -14.22 10.32
C ALA A 37 -6.05 -14.90 9.42
N GLN A 38 -5.66 -16.11 9.78
CA GLN A 38 -4.87 -17.00 8.95
C GLN A 38 -5.67 -18.29 8.74
N LEU A 39 -5.95 -18.63 7.50
CA LEU A 39 -6.68 -19.84 7.15
C LEU A 39 -5.81 -20.78 6.34
N PRO A 40 -5.64 -22.04 6.75
CA PRO A 40 -5.06 -23.06 5.89
C PRO A 40 -5.95 -23.29 4.67
N TYR A 41 -5.37 -23.70 3.57
CA TYR A 41 -6.14 -24.14 2.40
C TYR A 41 -6.95 -25.40 2.75
N ALA A 42 -8.15 -25.51 2.21
CA ALA A 42 -9.00 -26.68 2.43
C ALA A 42 -8.42 -27.93 1.80
N ARG A 43 -7.68 -27.78 0.70
CA ARG A 43 -6.99 -28.87 -0.02
C ARG A 43 -5.55 -28.46 -0.35
N PRO A 44 -4.60 -29.41 -0.36
CA PRO A 44 -3.20 -29.12 -0.71
C PRO A 44 -2.99 -28.58 -2.13
N ASP A 45 -3.88 -28.92 -3.06
CA ASP A 45 -3.85 -28.55 -4.47
C ASP A 45 -4.65 -27.28 -4.79
N GLU A 46 -5.23 -26.62 -3.79
CA GLU A 46 -6.02 -25.40 -3.97
C GLU A 46 -5.15 -24.29 -4.59
N PRO A 47 -5.63 -23.58 -5.61
CA PRO A 47 -4.85 -22.53 -6.28
C PRO A 47 -4.39 -21.43 -5.32
N ILE A 48 -3.16 -20.95 -5.51
CA ILE A 48 -2.64 -19.77 -4.83
C ILE A 48 -2.79 -18.59 -5.77
N ALA A 49 -3.54 -17.56 -5.35
CA ALA A 49 -3.60 -16.31 -6.09
C ALA A 49 -2.20 -15.68 -6.17
N SER A 50 -1.80 -15.23 -7.35
CA SER A 50 -0.51 -14.58 -7.58
C SER A 50 -0.52 -13.08 -7.28
N TYR A 51 -1.63 -12.58 -6.77
CA TYR A 51 -1.87 -11.18 -6.42
C TYR A 51 -2.63 -11.10 -5.10
N THR A 52 -2.56 -9.95 -4.44
CA THR A 52 -3.43 -9.64 -3.32
C THR A 52 -4.84 -9.36 -3.83
N ILE A 53 -5.84 -10.06 -3.30
CA ILE A 53 -7.23 -9.74 -3.57
C ILE A 53 -7.64 -8.65 -2.58
N SER A 54 -8.06 -7.50 -3.09
CA SER A 54 -8.57 -6.38 -2.29
C SER A 54 -10.05 -6.21 -2.57
N THR A 55 -10.89 -6.36 -1.54
CA THR A 55 -12.35 -6.31 -1.66
C THR A 55 -12.91 -5.18 -0.81
N ALA A 56 -13.48 -4.16 -1.48
CA ALA A 56 -14.10 -3.03 -0.80
C ALA A 56 -15.31 -3.47 0.04
N GLN A 57 -15.40 -2.93 1.25
CA GLN A 57 -16.47 -3.17 2.22
C GLN A 57 -17.22 -1.88 2.53
N GLU A 58 -18.20 -1.92 3.43
CA GLU A 58 -19.03 -0.76 3.80
C GLU A 58 -18.22 0.36 4.47
N ALA A 59 -17.24 0.01 5.31
CA ALA A 59 -16.44 0.96 6.10
C ALA A 59 -14.93 0.72 5.98
N GLY A 60 -14.48 0.17 4.86
CA GLY A 60 -13.08 -0.17 4.62
C GLY A 60 -12.92 -1.22 3.52
N TRP A 61 -11.99 -2.15 3.68
CA TRP A 61 -11.70 -3.17 2.67
C TRP A 61 -11.03 -4.42 3.28
N ILE A 62 -11.12 -5.55 2.59
CA ILE A 62 -10.50 -6.82 2.97
C ILE A 62 -9.33 -7.09 2.07
N TRP A 63 -8.17 -7.42 2.66
CA TRP A 63 -7.07 -8.06 1.93
C TRP A 63 -7.16 -9.57 2.05
N ASP A 64 -6.74 -10.28 1.01
CA ASP A 64 -6.62 -11.73 0.98
C ASP A 64 -5.36 -12.12 0.20
N ILE A 65 -4.38 -12.65 0.91
CA ILE A 65 -3.04 -12.94 0.40
C ILE A 65 -2.79 -14.44 0.46
N GLY A 66 -2.57 -15.05 -0.71
CA GLY A 66 -2.19 -16.44 -0.82
C GLY A 66 -0.73 -16.67 -0.44
N LEU A 67 -0.49 -17.53 0.55
CA LEU A 67 0.82 -18.04 0.93
C LEU A 67 0.90 -19.52 0.59
N ASP A 68 2.05 -20.18 0.80
CA ASP A 68 2.26 -21.58 0.39
C ASP A 68 1.25 -22.57 1.01
N ARG A 69 0.98 -22.43 2.32
CA ARG A 69 0.13 -23.36 3.09
C ARG A 69 -1.15 -22.76 3.64
N ARG A 70 -1.31 -21.45 3.54
CA ARG A 70 -2.43 -20.73 4.12
C ARG A 70 -2.72 -19.43 3.37
N ARG A 71 -3.83 -18.82 3.67
CA ARG A 71 -4.15 -17.45 3.27
C ARG A 71 -4.05 -16.53 4.49
N GLY A 72 -3.46 -15.36 4.31
CA GLY A 72 -3.52 -14.25 5.26
C GLY A 72 -4.64 -13.31 4.85
N ILE A 73 -5.69 -13.20 5.65
CA ILE A 73 -6.87 -12.42 5.31
C ILE A 73 -7.12 -11.42 6.43
N GLY A 74 -7.55 -10.22 6.08
CA GLY A 74 -7.95 -9.27 7.11
C GLY A 74 -8.79 -8.14 6.58
N HIS A 75 -9.57 -7.54 7.47
CA HIS A 75 -10.44 -6.42 7.24
C HIS A 75 -9.86 -5.16 7.87
N VAL A 76 -9.51 -4.18 7.05
CA VAL A 76 -9.14 -2.83 7.47
C VAL A 76 -10.37 -1.96 7.45
N TYR A 77 -10.62 -1.21 8.51
CA TYR A 77 -11.83 -0.39 8.62
C TYR A 77 -11.63 0.87 9.45
N SER A 78 -12.57 1.78 9.30
CA SER A 78 -12.66 3.01 10.06
C SER A 78 -13.55 2.83 11.28
N SER A 79 -13.00 3.12 12.47
CA SER A 79 -13.79 3.09 13.71
C SER A 79 -14.79 4.24 13.85
N ASP A 80 -14.74 5.22 12.95
CA ASP A 80 -15.72 6.30 12.89
C ASP A 80 -16.95 5.93 12.05
N HIS A 81 -16.82 4.84 11.25
CA HIS A 81 -17.88 4.38 10.33
C HIS A 81 -18.35 2.94 10.63
N SER A 82 -17.69 2.22 11.52
CA SER A 82 -18.05 0.87 11.94
C SER A 82 -17.51 0.56 13.33
N ASP A 83 -18.10 -0.39 14.03
CA ASP A 83 -17.57 -0.93 15.27
C ASP A 83 -16.80 -2.26 15.04
N ASP A 84 -16.07 -2.68 16.08
CA ASP A 84 -15.22 -3.88 16.03
C ASP A 84 -16.08 -5.15 15.78
N GLU A 85 -17.30 -5.23 16.30
CA GLU A 85 -18.20 -6.38 16.14
C GLU A 85 -18.77 -6.46 14.72
N ALA A 86 -19.20 -5.33 14.15
CA ALA A 86 -19.69 -5.27 12.78
C ALA A 86 -18.55 -5.62 11.80
N ALA A 87 -17.36 -5.09 12.01
CA ALA A 87 -16.20 -5.38 11.19
C ALA A 87 -15.78 -6.87 11.27
N GLU A 88 -15.88 -7.50 12.44
CA GLU A 88 -15.63 -8.93 12.58
C GLU A 88 -16.68 -9.76 11.86
N ARG A 89 -17.97 -9.40 11.95
CA ARG A 89 -19.03 -10.08 11.17
C ARG A 89 -18.78 -10.02 9.67
N VAL A 90 -18.34 -8.88 9.16
CA VAL A 90 -17.96 -8.70 7.73
C VAL A 90 -16.82 -9.64 7.36
N LEU A 91 -15.75 -9.68 8.16
CA LEU A 91 -14.63 -10.59 7.91
C LEU A 91 -15.08 -12.06 7.94
N ARG A 92 -15.83 -12.47 8.97
CA ARG A 92 -16.32 -13.86 9.09
C ARG A 92 -17.25 -14.23 7.94
N GLY A 93 -18.10 -13.32 7.47
CA GLY A 93 -18.91 -13.49 6.28
C GLY A 93 -18.08 -13.73 5.02
N TYR A 94 -17.00 -12.97 4.84
CA TYR A 94 -16.05 -13.16 3.73
C TYR A 94 -15.34 -14.53 3.78
N LEU A 95 -15.00 -15.00 4.97
CA LEU A 95 -14.34 -16.29 5.19
C LEU A 95 -15.29 -17.48 5.00
N GLY A 96 -16.61 -17.26 5.03
CA GLY A 96 -17.62 -18.32 4.93
C GLY A 96 -17.56 -19.30 6.11
N ALA A 97 -17.88 -20.56 5.87
CA ALA A 97 -17.90 -21.60 6.92
C ALA A 97 -16.56 -21.74 7.70
N ALA A 98 -15.43 -21.48 7.05
CA ALA A 98 -14.13 -21.48 7.72
C ALA A 98 -13.99 -20.31 8.71
N GLY A 99 -14.75 -19.24 8.52
CA GLY A 99 -14.73 -18.06 9.36
C GLY A 99 -15.32 -18.26 10.75
N GLU A 100 -16.24 -19.21 10.93
CA GLU A 100 -16.88 -19.48 12.22
C GLU A 100 -15.87 -19.88 13.31
N LYS A 101 -14.84 -20.63 12.93
CA LYS A 101 -13.81 -21.15 13.83
C LYS A 101 -12.45 -20.45 13.69
N ALA A 102 -12.35 -19.44 12.83
CA ALA A 102 -11.10 -18.74 12.60
C ALA A 102 -10.67 -17.97 13.87
N ASP A 103 -9.41 -18.14 14.25
CA ASP A 103 -8.77 -17.29 15.27
C ASP A 103 -8.50 -15.92 14.63
N VAL A 104 -9.14 -14.88 15.16
CA VAL A 104 -9.01 -13.51 14.66
C VAL A 104 -8.20 -12.66 15.64
N ARG A 105 -7.45 -11.71 15.09
CA ARG A 105 -6.63 -10.76 15.86
C ARG A 105 -7.02 -9.35 15.50
N HIS A 106 -7.28 -8.53 16.52
CA HIS A 106 -7.63 -7.13 16.38
C HIS A 106 -6.38 -6.26 16.50
N PHE A 107 -6.28 -5.27 15.61
CA PHE A 107 -5.19 -4.30 15.58
C PHE A 107 -5.77 -2.88 15.60
N LYS A 108 -5.09 -2.01 16.34
CA LYS A 108 -5.37 -0.57 16.37
C LYS A 108 -4.12 0.15 15.90
N PHE A 109 -4.28 1.07 15.00
CA PHE A 109 -3.17 1.88 14.51
C PHE A 109 -3.63 3.32 14.26
N GLU A 110 -2.69 4.22 14.14
CA GLU A 110 -2.90 5.59 13.71
C GLU A 110 -2.11 5.79 12.43
N ALA A 111 -2.82 6.15 11.36
CA ALA A 111 -2.17 6.52 10.10
C ALA A 111 -1.40 7.81 10.28
N GLY A 112 -0.12 7.81 9.92
CA GLY A 112 0.73 8.98 10.02
C GLY A 112 2.20 8.66 10.08
N TYR A 113 3.01 9.69 10.25
CA TYR A 113 4.46 9.59 10.24
C TYR A 113 5.11 10.62 11.17
N ARG A 114 6.40 10.40 11.48
CA ARG A 114 7.19 11.38 12.22
C ARG A 114 7.78 12.40 11.27
N GLU A 115 7.70 13.67 11.65
CA GLU A 115 8.27 14.77 10.87
C GLU A 115 9.80 14.72 10.85
N VAL A 116 10.41 14.20 11.90
CA VAL A 116 11.85 14.01 12.03
C VAL A 116 12.14 12.54 12.31
N ASN A 117 12.74 11.85 11.35
CA ASN A 117 13.10 10.44 11.47
C ASN A 117 14.55 10.24 11.93
N TRP A 118 15.47 11.12 11.53
CA TRP A 118 16.85 11.10 11.98
C TRP A 118 17.11 12.28 12.91
N TYR A 119 17.34 11.97 14.17
CA TYR A 119 17.65 12.94 15.21
C TYR A 119 18.92 12.53 15.98
N LYS A 120 19.97 13.35 15.96
CA LYS A 120 21.27 13.04 16.56
C LYS A 120 21.81 11.71 16.01
N ASN A 121 22.17 10.78 16.90
CA ASN A 121 22.67 9.44 16.58
C ASN A 121 21.53 8.37 16.50
N CYS A 122 20.29 8.77 16.36
CA CYS A 122 19.15 7.86 16.32
C CYS A 122 18.32 8.06 15.05
N VAL A 123 17.99 6.95 14.37
CA VAL A 123 17.11 6.96 13.19
C VAL A 123 15.92 6.06 13.46
N ALA A 124 14.71 6.60 13.26
CA ALA A 124 13.48 5.82 13.26
C ALA A 124 13.29 5.18 11.87
N VAL A 125 13.03 3.88 11.83
CA VAL A 125 12.87 3.09 10.60
C VAL A 125 11.65 2.20 10.71
N GLY A 126 10.94 1.95 9.61
CA GLY A 126 9.75 1.12 9.57
C GLY A 126 8.62 1.69 10.44
N LEU A 127 7.92 0.84 11.21
CA LEU A 127 6.79 1.25 12.05
C LEU A 127 7.12 2.31 13.12
N SER A 128 8.38 2.49 13.49
CA SER A 128 8.79 3.56 14.40
C SER A 128 8.87 4.94 13.72
N SER A 129 9.00 4.95 12.42
CA SER A 129 9.06 6.12 11.53
C SER A 129 7.66 6.59 11.13
N GLY A 130 6.81 5.68 10.68
CA GLY A 130 5.44 5.95 10.28
C GLY A 130 4.74 4.70 9.77
N PHE A 131 3.44 4.78 9.67
CA PHE A 131 2.59 3.75 9.09
C PHE A 131 1.29 4.40 8.61
N PHE A 132 0.80 4.05 7.45
CA PHE A 132 -0.51 4.50 6.98
C PHE A 132 -1.55 3.41 7.20
N GLU A 133 -1.61 2.48 6.27
CA GLU A 133 -2.50 1.32 6.31
C GLU A 133 -1.90 0.21 5.42
N PRO A 134 -2.46 -1.02 5.42
CA PRO A 134 -1.91 -2.11 4.59
C PRO A 134 -2.04 -1.92 3.08
N LEU A 135 -2.87 -0.99 2.61
CA LEU A 135 -3.02 -0.73 1.18
C LEU A 135 -1.66 -0.38 0.57
N GLU A 136 -1.32 -1.04 -0.55
CA GLU A 136 -0.05 -0.88 -1.27
C GLU A 136 1.21 -1.29 -0.49
N ALA A 137 1.07 -1.89 0.71
CA ALA A 137 2.16 -2.46 1.51
C ALA A 137 3.37 -1.53 1.72
N THR A 138 3.15 -0.22 1.82
CA THR A 138 4.20 0.83 1.90
C THR A 138 5.17 0.65 3.07
N GLY A 139 4.76 -0.02 4.15
CA GLY A 139 5.59 -0.17 5.35
C GLY A 139 6.93 -0.89 5.11
N ILE A 140 6.97 -1.89 4.23
CA ILE A 140 8.21 -2.60 3.87
C ILE A 140 9.07 -1.70 2.98
N ALA A 141 8.48 -1.05 1.99
CA ALA A 141 9.18 -0.14 1.09
C ALA A 141 9.85 1.02 1.86
N PHE A 142 9.15 1.63 2.82
CA PHE A 142 9.74 2.66 3.70
C PHE A 142 10.92 2.14 4.53
N ALA A 143 10.85 0.91 5.04
CA ALA A 143 11.95 0.33 5.79
C ALA A 143 13.17 0.11 4.90
N GLU A 144 13.00 -0.42 3.69
CA GLU A 144 14.05 -0.65 2.70
C GLU A 144 14.70 0.66 2.24
N VAL A 145 13.88 1.64 1.84
CA VAL A 145 14.36 2.96 1.42
C VAL A 145 15.12 3.65 2.55
N SER A 146 14.60 3.59 3.79
CA SER A 146 15.27 4.17 4.95
C SER A 146 16.64 3.53 5.18
N ALA A 147 16.73 2.20 5.08
CA ALA A 147 18.02 1.49 5.24
C ALA A 147 19.02 1.89 4.15
N GLY A 148 18.58 1.95 2.89
CA GLY A 148 19.40 2.42 1.77
C GLY A 148 19.88 3.87 1.95
N MET A 149 18.98 4.76 2.38
CA MET A 149 19.33 6.16 2.64
C MET A 149 20.31 6.31 3.80
N ILE A 150 20.16 5.54 4.88
CA ILE A 150 21.14 5.53 5.98
C ILE A 150 22.51 5.14 5.45
N ALA A 151 22.59 4.05 4.69
CA ALA A 151 23.87 3.58 4.15
C ALA A 151 24.57 4.61 3.24
N ASN A 152 23.79 5.34 2.43
CA ASN A 152 24.32 6.32 1.48
C ASN A 152 24.63 7.70 2.11
N LEU A 153 23.89 8.09 3.14
CA LEU A 153 24.02 9.40 3.77
C LEU A 153 24.86 9.37 5.06
N PHE A 154 25.35 8.18 5.47
CA PHE A 154 26.11 8.05 6.72
C PHE A 154 27.41 8.85 6.64
N PRO A 155 27.62 9.84 7.53
CA PRO A 155 28.84 10.65 7.53
C PRO A 155 29.97 9.87 8.19
N TRP A 156 30.95 9.43 7.44
CA TRP A 156 32.12 8.70 7.94
C TRP A 156 33.06 9.60 8.78
N GLY A 157 32.77 10.90 8.85
CA GLY A 157 33.45 11.89 9.68
C GLY A 157 32.60 13.15 9.78
N GLY A 158 32.75 13.93 10.84
CA GLY A 158 31.98 15.14 11.08
C GLY A 158 30.67 14.90 11.85
N ASP A 159 29.75 15.84 11.75
CA ASP A 159 28.48 15.74 12.43
C ASP A 159 27.38 15.08 11.57
N TYR A 160 26.37 14.58 12.24
CA TYR A 160 25.21 13.94 11.58
C TYR A 160 24.16 14.93 11.08
N GLU A 161 24.27 16.20 11.43
CA GLU A 161 23.16 17.15 11.30
C GLU A 161 22.79 17.42 9.84
N THR A 162 23.79 17.57 8.97
CA THR A 162 23.56 17.80 7.53
C THR A 162 22.95 16.58 6.86
N SER A 163 23.47 15.37 7.16
CA SER A 163 22.90 14.12 6.67
C SER A 163 21.49 13.89 7.19
N ALA A 164 21.25 14.19 8.46
CA ALA A 164 19.93 14.07 9.07
C ALA A 164 18.91 15.03 8.41
N ARG A 165 19.28 16.28 8.13
CA ARG A 165 18.40 17.22 7.40
C ARG A 165 18.02 16.68 6.03
N GLN A 166 18.99 16.18 5.27
CA GLN A 166 18.74 15.61 3.94
C GLN A 166 17.88 14.36 4.03
N PHE A 167 18.16 13.47 4.97
CA PHE A 167 17.35 12.26 5.22
C PHE A 167 15.91 12.63 5.54
N ASN A 168 15.69 13.52 6.50
CA ASN A 168 14.37 13.92 6.96
C ASN A 168 13.56 14.59 5.84
N ALA A 169 14.15 15.49 5.07
CA ALA A 169 13.50 16.13 3.93
C ALA A 169 13.06 15.09 2.88
N ASN A 170 13.91 14.13 2.58
CA ASN A 170 13.59 13.06 1.64
C ASN A 170 12.51 12.12 2.16
N MET A 171 12.53 11.77 3.46
CA MET A 171 11.48 10.92 4.04
C MET A 171 10.14 11.62 4.09
N LEU A 172 10.10 12.90 4.46
CA LEU A 172 8.87 13.69 4.49
C LEU A 172 8.19 13.69 3.11
N ARG A 173 8.92 14.05 2.07
CA ARG A 173 8.39 14.04 0.70
C ARG A 173 7.85 12.65 0.29
N ARG A 174 8.54 11.57 0.68
CA ARG A 174 8.07 10.21 0.38
C ARG A 174 6.76 9.88 1.11
N TYR A 175 6.63 10.30 2.37
CA TYR A 175 5.38 10.10 3.10
C TYR A 175 4.23 10.86 2.47
N GLU A 176 4.42 12.13 2.11
CA GLU A 176 3.40 12.94 1.44
C GLU A 176 2.97 12.31 0.12
N ARG A 177 3.91 11.88 -0.72
CA ARG A 177 3.61 11.23 -1.99
C ARG A 177 2.92 9.88 -1.85
N ALA A 178 3.31 9.08 -0.85
CA ALA A 178 2.64 7.81 -0.57
C ALA A 178 1.23 8.02 0.00
N LEU A 179 1.03 9.07 0.81
CA LEU A 179 -0.29 9.47 1.30
C LEU A 179 -1.22 9.81 0.13
N ASP A 180 -0.76 10.62 -0.81
CA ASP A 180 -1.50 10.97 -2.04
C ASP A 180 -1.86 9.71 -2.83
N PHE A 181 -0.92 8.79 -3.02
CA PHE A 181 -1.15 7.56 -3.77
C PHE A 181 -2.18 6.64 -3.10
N ILE A 182 -2.09 6.45 -1.79
CA ILE A 182 -3.08 5.67 -1.04
C ILE A 182 -4.44 6.34 -1.12
N LYS A 183 -4.50 7.67 -0.91
CA LYS A 183 -5.76 8.43 -0.98
C LYS A 183 -6.40 8.39 -2.35
N LEU A 184 -5.61 8.31 -3.42
CA LEU A 184 -6.12 8.17 -4.78
C LEU A 184 -7.12 7.01 -4.91
N HIS A 185 -6.82 5.84 -4.32
CA HIS A 185 -7.70 4.67 -4.36
C HIS A 185 -9.10 4.93 -3.77
N TYR A 186 -9.17 5.82 -2.80
CA TYR A 186 -10.42 6.16 -2.14
C TYR A 186 -11.16 7.31 -2.83
N CYS A 187 -10.45 8.41 -3.15
CA CYS A 187 -11.11 9.64 -3.60
C CYS A 187 -11.68 9.56 -5.02
N ILE A 188 -11.15 8.69 -5.89
CA ILE A 188 -11.69 8.47 -7.24
C ILE A 188 -12.70 7.32 -7.30
N SER A 189 -13.03 6.69 -6.18
CA SER A 189 -14.05 5.64 -6.13
C SER A 189 -15.40 6.19 -6.58
N GLU A 190 -16.15 5.39 -7.36
CA GLU A 190 -17.53 5.72 -7.73
C GLU A 190 -18.54 5.37 -6.64
N ARG A 191 -18.13 4.67 -5.58
CA ARG A 191 -19.02 4.28 -4.47
C ARG A 191 -19.51 5.49 -3.69
N ARG A 192 -20.80 5.48 -3.37
CA ARG A 192 -21.51 6.51 -2.57
C ARG A 192 -22.53 5.88 -1.61
N ASP A 193 -22.53 4.55 -1.53
CA ASP A 193 -23.53 3.75 -0.83
C ASP A 193 -23.44 3.91 0.69
N THR A 194 -22.25 4.16 1.25
CA THR A 194 -22.05 4.33 2.70
C THR A 194 -21.44 5.70 3.04
N ALA A 195 -21.50 6.08 4.31
CA ALA A 195 -20.85 7.30 4.81
C ALA A 195 -19.33 7.26 4.56
N PHE A 196 -18.68 6.13 4.85
CA PHE A 196 -17.25 5.94 4.62
C PHE A 196 -16.83 6.29 3.19
N TRP A 197 -17.54 5.80 2.17
CA TRP A 197 -17.21 6.08 0.77
C TRP A 197 -17.55 7.53 0.38
N ARG A 198 -18.63 8.09 0.90
CA ARG A 198 -18.99 9.51 0.65
C ARG A 198 -17.94 10.45 1.24
N ASP A 199 -17.49 10.19 2.47
CA ASP A 199 -16.51 11.03 3.15
C ASP A 199 -15.12 10.92 2.48
N ASN A 200 -14.76 9.74 1.96
CA ASN A 200 -13.49 9.53 1.26
C ASN A 200 -13.38 10.26 -0.08
N VAL A 201 -14.50 10.59 -0.72
CA VAL A 201 -14.52 11.32 -2.00
C VAL A 201 -14.78 12.81 -1.82
N ALA A 202 -15.07 13.26 -0.59
CA ALA A 202 -15.25 14.67 -0.29
C ALA A 202 -13.91 15.41 -0.35
N ASP A 203 -13.84 16.53 -1.07
CA ASP A 203 -12.63 17.32 -1.27
C ASP A 203 -11.93 17.67 0.06
N ALA A 204 -12.70 17.91 1.12
CA ALA A 204 -12.17 18.20 2.44
C ALA A 204 -11.29 17.09 3.04
N SER A 205 -11.37 15.86 2.52
CA SER A 205 -10.56 14.73 2.96
C SER A 205 -9.40 14.41 2.00
N VAL A 206 -9.29 15.15 0.89
CA VAL A 206 -8.27 14.90 -0.13
C VAL A 206 -7.16 15.94 -0.01
N PRO A 207 -5.88 15.55 0.07
CA PRO A 207 -4.78 16.50 0.09
C PRO A 207 -4.80 17.44 -1.13
N ASP A 208 -4.48 18.71 -0.92
CA ASP A 208 -4.41 19.71 -2.00
C ASP A 208 -3.45 19.28 -3.12
N SER A 209 -2.33 18.65 -2.77
CA SER A 209 -1.38 18.07 -3.72
C SER A 209 -2.02 17.06 -4.67
N LEU A 210 -2.89 16.19 -4.15
CA LEU A 210 -3.60 15.20 -4.95
C LEU A 210 -4.70 15.85 -5.79
N LEU A 211 -5.45 16.80 -5.24
CA LEU A 211 -6.46 17.56 -5.99
C LEU A 211 -5.84 18.26 -7.21
N GLU A 212 -4.68 18.89 -7.02
CA GLU A 212 -3.92 19.55 -8.09
C GLU A 212 -3.45 18.56 -9.18
N MET A 213 -2.99 17.37 -8.79
CA MET A 213 -2.64 16.31 -9.75
C MET A 213 -3.87 15.83 -10.52
N LEU A 214 -4.97 15.55 -9.84
CA LEU A 214 -6.22 15.12 -10.47
C LEU A 214 -6.75 16.16 -11.45
N ASP A 215 -6.64 17.45 -11.12
CA ASP A 215 -7.04 18.54 -12.03
C ASP A 215 -6.21 18.55 -13.31
N ARG A 216 -4.87 18.39 -13.19
CA ARG A 216 -4.00 18.23 -14.38
C ARG A 216 -4.34 17.00 -15.20
N TRP A 217 -4.66 15.87 -14.56
CA TRP A 217 -4.94 14.59 -15.22
C TRP A 217 -6.34 14.50 -15.84
N ARG A 218 -7.16 15.51 -15.66
CA ARG A 218 -8.41 15.67 -16.44
C ARG A 218 -8.14 15.86 -17.94
N PHE A 219 -7.01 16.47 -18.30
CA PHE A 219 -6.74 16.90 -19.68
C PHE A 219 -5.46 16.30 -20.27
N ARG A 220 -4.70 15.55 -19.50
CA ARG A 220 -3.54 14.77 -19.95
C ARG A 220 -3.29 13.59 -19.03
N PRO A 221 -2.74 12.47 -19.54
CA PRO A 221 -2.35 11.37 -18.66
C PRO A 221 -1.20 11.78 -17.73
N PRO A 222 -1.07 11.11 -16.56
CA PRO A 222 0.14 11.16 -15.74
C PRO A 222 1.37 10.82 -16.58
N ASN A 223 2.49 11.49 -16.32
CA ASN A 223 3.76 11.22 -16.98
C ASN A 223 4.95 11.39 -16.01
N GLU A 224 6.17 11.15 -16.49
CA GLU A 224 7.42 11.23 -15.73
C GLU A 224 7.67 12.59 -15.06
N LEU A 225 7.08 13.67 -15.56
CA LEU A 225 7.22 15.01 -14.97
C LEU A 225 6.30 15.23 -13.76
N ASP A 226 5.30 14.37 -13.56
CA ASP A 226 4.43 14.41 -12.40
C ASP A 226 5.01 13.60 -11.23
N ILE A 227 5.92 12.66 -11.53
CA ILE A 227 6.41 11.64 -10.61
C ILE A 227 7.93 11.76 -10.51
N ASP A 228 8.43 12.09 -9.32
CA ASP A 228 9.87 12.13 -9.06
C ASP A 228 10.40 10.70 -8.79
N GLY A 229 10.95 10.06 -9.80
CA GLY A 229 11.44 8.67 -9.72
C GLY A 229 12.53 8.44 -8.66
N GLN A 230 13.10 9.49 -8.05
CA GLN A 230 14.02 9.37 -6.92
C GLN A 230 13.32 9.46 -5.56
N ILE A 231 12.17 10.08 -5.52
CA ILE A 231 11.39 10.31 -4.30
C ILE A 231 10.18 9.40 -4.22
N ASP A 232 9.39 9.31 -5.29
CA ASP A 232 8.18 8.51 -5.31
C ASP A 232 8.49 7.01 -5.19
N ILE A 233 7.78 6.32 -4.32
CA ILE A 233 7.83 4.86 -4.19
C ILE A 233 7.08 4.21 -5.36
N PHE A 234 6.05 4.87 -5.85
CA PHE A 234 5.19 4.40 -6.92
C PHE A 234 5.53 5.11 -8.23
N THR A 235 5.81 4.32 -9.25
CA THR A 235 6.13 4.83 -10.59
C THR A 235 4.91 5.44 -11.27
N GLU A 236 5.11 6.20 -12.35
CA GLU A 236 4.02 6.73 -13.16
C GLU A 236 3.04 5.65 -13.63
N ALA A 237 3.56 4.47 -13.97
CA ALA A 237 2.75 3.32 -14.37
C ALA A 237 1.81 2.89 -13.24
N SER A 238 2.25 2.92 -11.97
CA SER A 238 1.41 2.60 -10.82
C SER A 238 0.25 3.60 -10.70
N TRP A 239 0.54 4.90 -10.82
CA TRP A 239 -0.49 5.95 -10.83
C TRP A 239 -1.49 5.77 -11.97
N GLN A 240 -1.01 5.50 -13.19
CA GLN A 240 -1.88 5.23 -14.34
C GLN A 240 -2.73 3.98 -14.13
N TYR A 241 -2.16 2.92 -13.56
CA TYR A 241 -2.89 1.67 -13.27
C TYR A 241 -4.08 1.90 -12.34
N VAL A 242 -3.85 2.58 -11.22
CA VAL A 242 -4.93 2.90 -10.27
C VAL A 242 -5.93 3.85 -10.90
N LEU A 243 -5.46 4.94 -11.49
CA LEU A 243 -6.30 5.99 -12.05
C LEU A 243 -7.27 5.41 -13.10
N TYR A 244 -6.73 4.76 -14.13
CA TYR A 244 -7.52 4.21 -15.24
C TYR A 244 -8.22 2.90 -14.86
N GLY A 245 -7.61 2.10 -13.99
CA GLY A 245 -8.22 0.87 -13.49
C GLY A 245 -9.51 1.13 -12.68
N MET A 246 -9.60 2.28 -12.04
CA MET A 246 -10.79 2.74 -11.31
C MET A 246 -11.74 3.60 -12.15
N GLY A 247 -11.51 3.68 -13.47
CA GLY A 247 -12.47 4.30 -14.39
C GLY A 247 -12.29 5.80 -14.62
N TRP A 248 -11.19 6.41 -14.12
CA TRP A 248 -10.91 7.81 -14.42
C TRP A 248 -10.85 8.08 -15.92
N LYS A 249 -11.40 9.20 -16.35
CA LYS A 249 -11.44 9.58 -17.76
C LYS A 249 -10.69 10.88 -17.98
N THR A 250 -9.56 10.78 -18.67
CA THR A 250 -8.84 11.94 -19.16
C THR A 250 -9.51 12.44 -20.45
N ASP A 251 -9.88 13.69 -20.49
CA ASP A 251 -10.46 14.32 -21.68
C ASP A 251 -9.36 14.69 -22.68
N LEU A 252 -9.25 13.91 -23.73
CA LEU A 252 -8.34 14.13 -24.85
C LEU A 252 -9.04 14.68 -26.10
N SER A 253 -10.29 15.12 -26.01
CA SER A 253 -11.10 15.56 -27.13
C SER A 253 -10.43 16.68 -27.95
N ALA A 254 -9.80 17.63 -27.26
CA ALA A 254 -9.04 18.72 -27.90
C ALA A 254 -7.79 18.25 -28.69
N LYS A 255 -7.31 17.01 -28.43
CA LYS A 255 -6.13 16.41 -29.08
C LYS A 255 -6.50 15.33 -30.10
N ALA A 256 -7.77 15.03 -30.32
CA ALA A 256 -8.21 13.93 -31.19
C ALA A 256 -7.62 14.01 -32.63
N GLY A 257 -7.44 15.21 -33.19
CA GLY A 257 -6.82 15.41 -34.48
C GLY A 257 -5.29 15.38 -34.52
N VAL A 258 -4.62 15.33 -33.35
CA VAL A 258 -3.14 15.37 -33.23
C VAL A 258 -2.54 14.03 -32.83
N LEU A 259 -3.37 13.05 -32.45
CA LEU A 259 -2.92 11.70 -32.06
C LEU A 259 -2.51 10.89 -33.27
N ARG A 260 -1.25 11.03 -33.71
CA ARG A 260 -0.70 10.41 -34.93
C ARG A 260 -0.43 8.91 -34.81
N TYR A 261 -0.29 8.40 -33.57
CA TYR A 261 0.18 7.04 -33.33
C TYR A 261 -0.94 6.10 -32.82
N GLY A 262 -2.20 6.39 -33.12
CA GLY A 262 -3.33 5.57 -32.68
C GLY A 262 -3.27 4.11 -33.15
N ASP A 263 -2.76 3.86 -34.36
CA ASP A 263 -2.59 2.50 -34.91
C ASP A 263 -1.44 1.76 -34.20
N ASP A 264 -0.35 2.46 -33.87
CA ASP A 264 0.76 1.89 -33.13
C ASP A 264 0.33 1.50 -31.71
N ALA A 265 -0.45 2.35 -31.05
CA ALA A 265 -1.02 2.05 -29.74
C ALA A 265 -1.93 0.81 -29.81
N ARG A 266 -2.83 0.70 -30.80
CA ARG A 266 -3.67 -0.49 -30.99
C ARG A 266 -2.85 -1.76 -31.18
N ARG A 267 -1.77 -1.70 -31.96
CA ARG A 267 -0.85 -2.84 -32.14
C ARG A 267 -0.15 -3.21 -30.84
N ALA A 268 0.33 -2.24 -30.07
CA ALA A 268 0.96 -2.47 -28.78
C ALA A 268 -0.01 -3.14 -27.78
N PHE A 269 -1.24 -2.65 -27.66
CA PHE A 269 -2.27 -3.30 -26.82
C PHE A 269 -2.61 -4.71 -27.29
N ALA A 270 -2.72 -4.94 -28.60
CA ALA A 270 -2.95 -6.29 -29.12
C ALA A 270 -1.79 -7.24 -28.80
N GLU A 271 -0.54 -6.74 -28.80
CA GLU A 271 0.63 -7.50 -28.38
C GLU A 271 0.58 -7.88 -26.90
N VAL A 272 0.29 -6.91 -26.01
CA VAL A 272 0.11 -7.18 -24.58
C VAL A 272 -0.96 -8.25 -24.34
N GLN A 273 -2.08 -8.18 -25.05
CA GLN A 273 -3.14 -9.19 -24.95
C GLN A 273 -2.68 -10.58 -25.43
N ARG A 274 -1.86 -10.65 -26.50
CA ARG A 274 -1.30 -11.94 -26.95
C ARG A 274 -0.36 -12.53 -25.90
N GLN A 275 0.54 -11.69 -25.35
CA GLN A 275 1.47 -12.11 -24.31
C GLN A 275 0.73 -12.58 -23.04
N ALA A 276 -0.32 -11.89 -22.62
CA ALA A 276 -1.16 -12.31 -21.50
C ALA A 276 -1.80 -13.69 -21.76
N ARG A 277 -2.39 -13.92 -22.94
CA ARG A 277 -2.95 -15.22 -23.31
C ARG A 277 -1.90 -16.32 -23.35
N TYR A 278 -0.72 -16.02 -23.88
CA TYR A 278 0.40 -16.96 -23.89
C TYR A 278 0.84 -17.32 -22.46
N ALA A 279 0.97 -16.32 -21.59
CA ALA A 279 1.34 -16.50 -20.19
C ALA A 279 0.35 -17.40 -19.46
N ILE A 280 -0.96 -17.12 -19.59
CA ILE A 280 -2.03 -17.93 -18.97
C ILE A 280 -1.97 -19.38 -19.43
N ALA A 281 -1.66 -19.62 -20.70
CA ALA A 281 -1.66 -20.97 -21.29
C ALA A 281 -0.39 -21.79 -21.02
N ASN A 282 0.75 -21.11 -20.76
CA ASN A 282 2.07 -21.78 -20.79
C ASN A 282 2.88 -21.62 -19.49
N LEU A 283 2.58 -20.64 -18.64
CA LEU A 283 3.30 -20.49 -17.39
C LEU A 283 2.76 -21.46 -16.32
N PRO A 284 3.62 -21.93 -15.39
CA PRO A 284 3.19 -22.76 -14.27
C PRO A 284 2.20 -21.99 -13.39
N SER A 285 1.35 -22.70 -12.68
CA SER A 285 0.52 -22.09 -11.64
C SER A 285 1.41 -21.47 -10.54
N ASN A 286 0.87 -20.48 -9.81
CA ASN A 286 1.61 -19.90 -8.69
C ASN A 286 1.95 -20.95 -7.62
N ARG A 287 1.10 -21.96 -7.42
CA ARG A 287 1.37 -23.08 -6.51
C ARG A 287 2.59 -23.89 -6.98
N ASP A 288 2.67 -24.23 -8.27
CA ASP A 288 3.80 -24.98 -8.82
C ASP A 288 5.09 -24.17 -8.74
N LEU A 289 5.01 -22.85 -9.00
CA LEU A 289 6.15 -21.95 -8.89
C LEU A 289 6.67 -21.84 -7.45
N VAL A 290 5.76 -21.74 -6.47
CA VAL A 290 6.11 -21.72 -5.04
C VAL A 290 6.77 -23.06 -4.64
N ALA A 291 6.21 -24.19 -5.05
CA ALA A 291 6.79 -25.52 -4.79
C ALA A 291 8.18 -25.65 -5.43
N TYR A 292 8.33 -25.20 -6.66
CA TYR A 292 9.63 -25.17 -7.35
C TYR A 292 10.65 -24.30 -6.60
N ALA A 293 10.28 -23.10 -6.20
CA ALA A 293 11.17 -22.19 -5.47
C ALA A 293 11.61 -22.78 -4.12
N GLN A 294 10.71 -23.47 -3.42
CA GLN A 294 11.05 -24.17 -2.16
C GLN A 294 12.00 -25.34 -2.35
N SER A 295 11.83 -26.11 -3.43
CA SER A 295 12.70 -27.25 -3.74
C SER A 295 14.07 -26.86 -4.28
N HIS A 296 14.20 -25.63 -4.82
CA HIS A 296 15.40 -25.09 -5.43
C HIS A 296 15.89 -23.83 -4.70
N SER A 297 15.64 -23.70 -3.39
CA SER A 297 16.08 -22.54 -2.61
C SER A 297 17.58 -22.32 -2.77
N PHE A 298 17.95 -21.17 -3.32
CA PHE A 298 19.34 -20.75 -3.49
C PHE A 298 19.98 -20.61 -2.09
N GLY A 299 20.87 -21.53 -1.74
CA GLY A 299 21.69 -21.43 -0.54
C GLY A 299 21.18 -22.18 0.68
N GLY A 300 20.70 -23.40 0.52
CA GLY A 300 20.53 -24.34 1.62
C GLY A 300 21.87 -24.70 2.25
N ARG A 301 22.36 -23.95 3.24
CA ARG A 301 23.15 -24.57 4.28
C ARG A 301 22.20 -25.42 5.09
N ALA A 302 22.28 -26.74 4.88
CA ALA A 302 21.75 -27.69 5.84
C ALA A 302 22.26 -27.28 7.23
N ALA A 303 21.34 -26.99 8.14
CA ALA A 303 21.68 -26.90 9.55
C ALA A 303 22.16 -28.30 9.95
N ALA A 304 23.44 -28.41 10.23
CA ALA A 304 24.03 -29.52 10.97
C ALA A 304 23.74 -29.33 12.46
#